data_50d91d42e8a4cc63732adc801aff204a
#
_entry.id   50d91d42e8a4cc63732adc801aff204a
#
_cell.length_a   1.000
_cell.length_b   1.000
_cell.length_c   1.000
_cell.angle_alpha   90.00
_cell.angle_beta   90.00
_cell.angle_gamma   90.00
#
_symmetry.space_group_name_H-M   'P 1'
#
loop_
_entity.id
_entity.type
_entity.pdbx_description
1 polymer ?
#
loop_
_entity_poly.entity_id
_entity_poly.type
_entity_poly.pdbx_seq_one_letter_code
_entity_poly.pdbx_strand_id
1 'polypeptide(L)'
;MSDEFTLDMLDIPGGWRRGEGDWTGVAAALAKRETVEVIQEVGSTLWRNSLPEKHSLYWEGENLSTIKARIWISFTQRRFSPQSALPKVQWHPRVLWIGIGCERYTARELIETAIQNVCRANHLASSAIAGIATIDTKADEVGLLELCQERNWPLKTFAADILSSVEVPNPSNIAAKKVGTPSVAEAAALCAIEEILTADEHKETQISINHLRLSAFICGSHPLLVPKKIFRSQNPPPLQGGVRGGSAVTVAVAVSPIEYLEYLG
;
A
#
# COMPACT_ATOMS: atom_id res chain seq x y z
N MET A 1 -13.16 -4.76 -33.32
CA MET A 1 -12.34 -4.69 -32.12
C MET A 1 -12.94 -5.68 -31.15
N SER A 2 -12.17 -6.64 -30.65
CA SER A 2 -12.68 -7.68 -29.76
C SER A 2 -13.06 -7.04 -28.42
N ASP A 3 -14.34 -7.06 -28.06
CA ASP A 3 -14.88 -6.68 -26.75
C ASP A 3 -14.49 -7.71 -25.67
N GLU A 4 -13.24 -8.18 -25.70
CA GLU A 4 -12.77 -9.23 -24.80
C GLU A 4 -12.09 -8.57 -23.61
N PHE A 5 -12.72 -8.62 -22.43
CA PHE A 5 -12.12 -8.20 -21.18
C PHE A 5 -10.95 -9.14 -20.85
N THR A 6 -9.76 -8.57 -20.78
CA THR A 6 -8.54 -9.29 -20.37
C THR A 6 -8.11 -8.86 -18.98
N LEU A 7 -7.42 -9.75 -18.25
CA LEU A 7 -6.88 -9.43 -16.93
C LEU A 7 -5.89 -8.24 -16.96
N ASP A 8 -5.27 -7.98 -18.10
CA ASP A 8 -4.34 -6.88 -18.29
C ASP A 8 -5.01 -5.50 -18.22
N MET A 9 -6.33 -5.42 -18.42
CA MET A 9 -7.07 -4.17 -18.23
C MET A 9 -7.11 -3.70 -16.78
N LEU A 10 -6.85 -4.58 -15.80
CA LEU A 10 -6.71 -4.22 -14.39
C LEU A 10 -5.32 -3.64 -14.04
N ASP A 11 -4.33 -3.77 -14.94
CA ASP A 11 -3.00 -3.14 -14.79
C ASP A 11 -2.99 -1.67 -15.23
N ILE A 12 -4.03 -1.22 -15.95
CA ILE A 12 -3.98 0.00 -16.74
C ILE A 12 -4.28 1.30 -15.98
N PRO A 13 -4.99 1.39 -14.90
CA PRO A 13 -5.05 2.66 -14.18
C PRO A 13 -3.86 2.89 -13.24
N GLY A 14 -2.64 2.52 -13.67
CA GLY A 14 -1.39 3.04 -13.11
C GLY A 14 -0.98 2.63 -11.71
N GLY A 15 -1.77 1.82 -11.01
CA GLY A 15 -1.50 1.60 -9.59
C GLY A 15 -1.57 0.17 -9.09
N TRP A 16 -1.97 -0.79 -9.93
CA TRP A 16 -2.17 -2.14 -9.47
C TRP A 16 -1.00 -3.06 -9.86
N ARG A 17 -0.69 -4.04 -9.02
CA ARG A 17 0.38 -5.02 -9.27
C ARG A 17 -0.18 -6.43 -9.16
N ARG A 18 0.33 -7.33 -9.99
CA ARG A 18 0.00 -8.76 -9.93
C ARG A 18 0.60 -9.39 -8.67
N GLY A 19 -0.22 -10.15 -7.96
CA GLY A 19 0.20 -11.02 -6.89
C GLY A 19 0.32 -12.48 -7.35
N GLU A 20 0.37 -13.40 -6.40
CA GLU A 20 0.42 -14.83 -6.66
C GLU A 20 -0.92 -15.37 -7.17
N GLY A 21 -0.88 -16.49 -7.89
CA GLY A 21 -2.05 -17.23 -8.29
C GLY A 21 -1.95 -17.92 -9.64
N ASP A 22 -3.03 -18.60 -10.02
CA ASP A 22 -3.19 -19.27 -11.32
C ASP A 22 -3.78 -18.30 -12.34
N TRP A 23 -2.92 -17.43 -12.87
CA TRP A 23 -3.29 -16.43 -13.87
C TRP A 23 -3.78 -17.06 -15.17
N THR A 24 -3.19 -18.20 -15.57
CA THR A 24 -3.59 -18.93 -16.78
C THR A 24 -5.00 -19.50 -16.63
N GLY A 25 -5.30 -20.11 -15.49
CA GLY A 25 -6.62 -20.66 -15.21
C GLY A 25 -7.72 -19.59 -15.15
N VAL A 26 -7.45 -18.44 -14.52
CA VAL A 26 -8.41 -17.33 -14.47
C VAL A 26 -8.61 -16.71 -15.86
N ALA A 27 -7.53 -16.51 -16.64
CA ALA A 27 -7.62 -16.02 -18.00
C ALA A 27 -8.44 -16.97 -18.89
N ALA A 28 -8.24 -18.29 -18.76
CA ALA A 28 -9.00 -19.29 -19.50
C ALA A 28 -10.49 -19.27 -19.13
N ALA A 29 -10.84 -19.07 -17.85
CA ALA A 29 -12.23 -18.94 -17.42
C ALA A 29 -12.89 -17.68 -18.03
N LEU A 30 -12.17 -16.54 -18.02
CA LEU A 30 -12.66 -15.30 -18.66
C LEU A 30 -12.89 -15.45 -20.17
N ALA A 31 -11.93 -16.06 -20.88
CA ALA A 31 -12.02 -16.30 -22.32
C ALA A 31 -13.21 -17.21 -22.69
N LYS A 32 -13.54 -18.17 -21.81
CA LYS A 32 -14.72 -19.05 -21.95
C LYS A 32 -16.02 -18.39 -21.48
N ARG A 33 -15.97 -17.16 -20.97
CA ARG A 33 -17.11 -16.47 -20.35
C ARG A 33 -17.74 -17.25 -19.19
N GLU A 34 -16.90 -17.98 -18.46
CA GLU A 34 -17.29 -18.68 -17.24
C GLU A 34 -17.40 -17.71 -16.06
N THR A 35 -18.18 -18.04 -15.05
CA THR A 35 -18.44 -17.22 -13.87
C THR A 35 -17.16 -16.99 -13.07
N VAL A 36 -16.70 -15.75 -12.99
CA VAL A 36 -15.53 -15.33 -12.23
C VAL A 36 -15.96 -14.38 -11.11
N GLU A 37 -15.74 -14.81 -9.86
CA GLU A 37 -16.04 -14.00 -8.70
C GLU A 37 -14.92 -13.00 -8.41
N VAL A 38 -15.28 -11.75 -8.14
CA VAL A 38 -14.35 -10.67 -7.76
C VAL A 38 -14.64 -10.25 -6.32
N ILE A 39 -13.63 -10.38 -5.47
CA ILE A 39 -13.62 -9.88 -4.09
C ILE A 39 -12.70 -8.68 -4.05
N GLN A 40 -13.26 -7.48 -3.87
CA GLN A 40 -12.50 -6.24 -3.80
C GLN A 40 -12.59 -5.63 -2.41
N GLU A 41 -11.45 -5.61 -1.70
CA GLU A 41 -11.33 -5.09 -0.34
C GLU A 41 -10.84 -3.64 -0.33
N VAL A 42 -10.09 -3.21 -1.36
CA VAL A 42 -9.49 -1.86 -1.46
C VAL A 42 -9.32 -1.41 -2.90
N GLY A 43 -8.95 -0.16 -3.08
CA GLY A 43 -8.72 0.46 -4.38
C GLY A 43 -9.99 1.01 -5.00
N SER A 44 -9.83 1.86 -6.01
CA SER A 44 -10.93 2.47 -6.74
C SER A 44 -11.80 1.42 -7.43
N THR A 45 -13.10 1.64 -7.44
CA THR A 45 -14.06 0.82 -8.19
C THR A 45 -14.35 1.37 -9.59
N LEU A 46 -13.72 2.49 -9.98
CA LEU A 46 -13.98 3.17 -11.25
C LEU A 46 -13.68 2.29 -12.48
N TRP A 47 -12.73 1.37 -12.37
CA TRP A 47 -12.43 0.40 -13.42
C TRP A 47 -13.65 -0.44 -13.84
N ARG A 48 -14.64 -0.61 -12.95
CA ARG A 48 -15.90 -1.32 -13.26
C ARG A 48 -16.70 -0.63 -14.34
N ASN A 49 -16.58 0.70 -14.47
CA ASN A 49 -17.28 1.50 -15.48
C ASN A 49 -16.74 1.24 -16.91
N SER A 50 -15.53 0.66 -17.01
CA SER A 50 -14.92 0.29 -18.29
C SER A 50 -15.23 -1.14 -18.72
N LEU A 51 -16.00 -1.88 -17.94
CA LEU A 51 -16.37 -3.25 -18.28
C LEU A 51 -17.37 -3.28 -19.44
N PRO A 52 -17.23 -4.24 -20.38
CA PRO A 52 -18.24 -4.47 -21.41
C PRO A 52 -19.59 -4.84 -20.79
N GLU A 53 -20.71 -4.49 -21.43
CA GLU A 53 -22.05 -4.84 -20.93
C GLU A 53 -22.25 -6.35 -20.67
N LYS A 54 -21.54 -7.20 -21.42
CA LYS A 54 -21.62 -8.66 -21.30
C LYS A 54 -20.31 -9.23 -20.76
N HIS A 55 -19.94 -8.85 -19.52
CA HIS A 55 -18.80 -9.46 -18.82
C HIS A 55 -19.23 -10.68 -17.99
N SER A 56 -18.25 -11.52 -17.62
CA SER A 56 -18.44 -12.72 -16.77
C SER A 56 -17.95 -12.52 -15.34
N LEU A 57 -17.71 -11.27 -14.94
CA LEU A 57 -17.33 -10.93 -13.56
C LEU A 57 -18.57 -10.71 -12.70
N TYR A 58 -18.52 -11.24 -11.50
CA TYR A 58 -19.57 -11.13 -10.48
C TYR A 58 -18.98 -10.71 -9.17
N TRP A 59 -19.74 -9.96 -8.38
CA TRP A 59 -19.25 -9.41 -7.12
C TRP A 59 -19.56 -10.35 -5.96
N GLU A 60 -18.73 -10.24 -4.90
CA GLU A 60 -18.98 -10.95 -3.65
C GLU A 60 -20.41 -10.69 -3.14
N GLY A 61 -21.11 -11.76 -2.75
CA GLY A 61 -22.50 -11.71 -2.25
C GLY A 61 -23.58 -11.91 -3.32
N GLU A 62 -23.25 -11.94 -4.61
CA GLU A 62 -24.17 -12.40 -5.65
C GLU A 62 -24.35 -13.91 -5.56
N ASN A 63 -25.60 -14.39 -5.58
CA ASN A 63 -25.90 -15.80 -5.38
C ASN A 63 -25.57 -16.61 -6.65
N LEU A 64 -24.35 -17.13 -6.74
CA LEU A 64 -23.81 -17.82 -7.88
C LEU A 64 -23.87 -19.34 -7.67
N SER A 65 -24.55 -20.05 -8.59
CA SER A 65 -24.67 -21.51 -8.52
C SER A 65 -23.35 -22.25 -8.75
N THR A 66 -22.39 -21.65 -9.47
CA THR A 66 -21.10 -22.30 -9.77
C THR A 66 -20.03 -21.27 -10.14
N ILE A 67 -19.10 -20.98 -9.23
CA ILE A 67 -17.92 -20.15 -9.48
C ILE A 67 -16.85 -21.00 -10.15
N LYS A 68 -16.24 -20.51 -11.22
CA LYS A 68 -15.18 -21.19 -12.01
C LYS A 68 -13.80 -20.60 -11.80
N ALA A 69 -13.71 -19.34 -11.35
CA ALA A 69 -12.46 -18.70 -10.97
C ALA A 69 -12.72 -17.56 -9.98
N ARG A 70 -11.68 -17.08 -9.32
CA ARG A 70 -11.79 -15.99 -8.33
C ARG A 70 -10.64 -15.01 -8.44
N ILE A 71 -10.95 -13.72 -8.34
CA ILE A 71 -10.00 -12.62 -8.31
C ILE A 71 -10.12 -11.92 -6.96
N TRP A 72 -9.01 -11.81 -6.23
CA TRP A 72 -8.92 -10.94 -5.04
C TRP A 72 -8.20 -9.64 -5.38
N ILE A 73 -8.81 -8.53 -5.01
CA ILE A 73 -8.24 -7.18 -5.09
C ILE A 73 -8.06 -6.69 -3.66
N SER A 74 -6.81 -6.75 -3.16
CA SER A 74 -6.52 -6.59 -1.74
C SER A 74 -5.07 -6.13 -1.51
N PHE A 75 -4.79 -5.53 -0.37
CA PHE A 75 -3.43 -5.25 0.10
C PHE A 75 -2.82 -6.42 0.88
N THR A 76 -3.58 -7.48 1.16
CA THR A 76 -3.09 -8.63 1.92
C THR A 76 -2.45 -9.67 1.02
N GLN A 77 -1.33 -10.23 1.45
CA GLN A 77 -0.68 -11.36 0.79
C GLN A 77 -1.37 -12.66 1.19
N ARG A 78 -2.13 -13.25 0.27
CA ARG A 78 -2.78 -14.55 0.46
C ARG A 78 -1.94 -15.66 -0.16
N ARG A 79 -1.90 -16.81 0.49
CA ARG A 79 -1.33 -18.04 -0.08
C ARG A 79 -2.46 -18.95 -0.49
N PHE A 80 -2.48 -19.37 -1.74
CA PHE A 80 -3.45 -20.33 -2.24
C PHE A 80 -2.91 -21.74 -2.13
N SER A 81 -3.82 -22.68 -1.79
CA SER A 81 -3.45 -24.10 -1.81
C SER A 81 -3.18 -24.55 -3.24
N PRO A 82 -2.04 -25.21 -3.52
CA PRO A 82 -1.75 -25.77 -4.84
C PRO A 82 -2.77 -26.82 -5.31
N GLN A 83 -3.49 -27.45 -4.38
CA GLN A 83 -4.51 -28.45 -4.69
C GLN A 83 -5.90 -27.83 -4.94
N SER A 84 -6.03 -26.51 -4.92
CA SER A 84 -7.32 -25.86 -5.20
C SER A 84 -7.70 -26.09 -6.66
N ALA A 85 -8.80 -26.80 -6.90
CA ALA A 85 -9.37 -26.98 -8.23
C ALA A 85 -9.91 -25.67 -8.83
N LEU A 86 -10.13 -24.64 -8.00
CA LEU A 86 -10.61 -23.33 -8.42
C LEU A 86 -9.43 -22.41 -8.71
N PRO A 87 -9.22 -21.94 -9.94
CA PRO A 87 -8.22 -20.93 -10.27
C PRO A 87 -8.46 -19.65 -9.47
N LYS A 88 -7.38 -19.11 -8.88
CA LYS A 88 -7.43 -17.92 -8.02
C LYS A 88 -6.22 -17.03 -8.30
N VAL A 89 -6.44 -15.72 -8.33
CA VAL A 89 -5.38 -14.73 -8.47
C VAL A 89 -5.55 -13.57 -7.50
N GLN A 90 -4.47 -12.83 -7.28
CA GLN A 90 -4.47 -11.62 -6.48
C GLN A 90 -4.03 -10.42 -7.32
N TRP A 91 -4.75 -9.31 -7.12
CA TRP A 91 -4.33 -7.98 -7.52
C TRP A 91 -4.07 -7.13 -6.29
N HIS A 92 -3.01 -6.35 -6.34
CA HIS A 92 -2.58 -5.47 -5.26
C HIS A 92 -2.60 -4.02 -5.70
N PRO A 93 -3.69 -3.27 -5.42
CA PRO A 93 -3.66 -1.82 -5.54
C PRO A 93 -2.57 -1.23 -4.62
N ARG A 94 -1.84 -0.22 -5.10
CA ARG A 94 -0.80 0.47 -4.32
C ARG A 94 -1.44 1.43 -3.33
N VAL A 95 -1.83 0.91 -2.18
CA VAL A 95 -2.58 1.63 -1.13
C VAL A 95 -1.85 1.74 0.19
N LEU A 96 -0.72 1.00 0.38
CA LEU A 96 0.01 0.99 1.64
C LEU A 96 1.08 2.09 1.67
N TRP A 97 0.95 3.04 2.58
CA TRP A 97 1.97 4.04 2.86
C TRP A 97 2.80 3.65 4.06
N ILE A 98 4.12 3.56 3.85
CA ILE A 98 5.08 3.17 4.87
C ILE A 98 5.68 4.41 5.50
N GLY A 99 5.30 4.71 6.73
CA GLY A 99 5.93 5.76 7.50
C GLY A 99 7.23 5.28 8.12
N ILE A 100 8.32 6.02 7.90
CA ILE A 100 9.66 5.69 8.39
C ILE A 100 10.20 6.79 9.31
N GLY A 101 10.66 6.38 10.49
CA GLY A 101 11.55 7.15 11.33
C GLY A 101 12.87 6.41 11.48
N CYS A 102 13.99 7.05 11.13
CA CYS A 102 15.30 6.42 11.24
C CYS A 102 16.36 7.38 11.79
N GLU A 103 17.44 6.84 12.32
CA GLU A 103 18.62 7.61 12.67
C GLU A 103 19.36 8.07 11.39
N ARG A 104 20.27 9.04 11.51
CA ARG A 104 21.10 9.44 10.37
C ARG A 104 22.04 8.30 9.96
N TYR A 105 22.27 8.21 8.65
CA TYR A 105 23.13 7.20 8.05
C TYR A 105 22.68 5.76 8.32
N THR A 106 21.38 5.55 8.37
CA THR A 106 20.82 4.21 8.48
C THR A 106 20.98 3.47 7.15
N ALA A 107 21.55 2.27 7.21
CA ALA A 107 21.77 1.45 6.03
C ALA A 107 20.44 1.06 5.36
N ARG A 108 20.41 1.10 4.02
CA ARG A 108 19.27 0.71 3.19
C ARG A 108 18.73 -0.67 3.58
N GLU A 109 19.63 -1.65 3.78
CA GLU A 109 19.30 -3.03 4.14
C GLU A 109 18.54 -3.15 5.45
N LEU A 110 18.84 -2.29 6.43
CA LEU A 110 18.12 -2.28 7.69
C LEU A 110 16.70 -1.74 7.51
N ILE A 111 16.55 -0.69 6.72
CA ILE A 111 15.23 -0.10 6.39
C ILE A 111 14.38 -1.13 5.65
N GLU A 112 14.93 -1.73 4.61
CA GLU A 112 14.25 -2.74 3.80
C GLU A 112 13.84 -3.96 4.63
N THR A 113 14.76 -4.49 5.44
CA THR A 113 14.49 -5.62 6.35
C THR A 113 13.37 -5.29 7.34
N ALA A 114 13.35 -4.08 7.87
CA ALA A 114 12.32 -3.63 8.78
C ALA A 114 10.94 -3.61 8.10
N ILE A 115 10.85 -3.06 6.88
CA ILE A 115 9.62 -3.04 6.08
C ILE A 115 9.16 -4.47 5.78
N GLN A 116 10.05 -5.33 5.29
CA GLN A 116 9.74 -6.73 4.97
C GLN A 116 9.23 -7.51 6.19
N ASN A 117 9.83 -7.28 7.37
CA ASN A 117 9.39 -7.91 8.61
C ASN A 117 7.99 -7.44 9.02
N VAL A 118 7.70 -6.14 8.89
CA VAL A 118 6.36 -5.61 9.15
C VAL A 118 5.35 -6.20 8.18
N CYS A 119 5.64 -6.23 6.88
CA CYS A 119 4.76 -6.80 5.87
C CYS A 119 4.48 -8.28 6.15
N ARG A 120 5.53 -9.07 6.42
CA ARG A 120 5.39 -10.50 6.70
C ARG A 120 4.57 -10.78 7.96
N ALA A 121 4.83 -10.05 9.05
CA ALA A 121 4.14 -10.23 10.33
C ALA A 121 2.66 -9.87 10.28
N ASN A 122 2.26 -9.00 9.34
CA ASN A 122 0.89 -8.53 9.19
C ASN A 122 0.22 -9.02 7.88
N HIS A 123 0.82 -9.99 7.20
CA HIS A 123 0.33 -10.54 5.93
C HIS A 123 0.07 -9.48 4.85
N LEU A 124 0.89 -8.42 4.79
CA LEU A 124 0.79 -7.36 3.79
C LEU A 124 1.58 -7.71 2.54
N ALA A 125 1.00 -7.44 1.39
CA ALA A 125 1.68 -7.59 0.12
C ALA A 125 2.65 -6.42 -0.12
N SER A 126 3.93 -6.68 -0.31
CA SER A 126 4.91 -5.64 -0.64
C SER A 126 4.61 -4.95 -1.98
N SER A 127 3.93 -5.65 -2.88
CA SER A 127 3.42 -5.09 -4.14
C SER A 127 2.29 -4.07 -3.96
N ALA A 128 1.61 -4.06 -2.80
CA ALA A 128 0.62 -3.06 -2.44
C ALA A 128 1.21 -1.77 -1.85
N ILE A 129 2.54 -1.68 -1.69
CA ILE A 129 3.19 -0.48 -1.16
C ILE A 129 3.08 0.64 -2.20
N ALA A 130 2.46 1.75 -1.80
CA ALA A 130 2.32 2.97 -2.58
C ALA A 130 3.60 3.79 -2.57
N GLY A 131 4.21 3.95 -1.39
CA GLY A 131 5.42 4.74 -1.21
C GLY A 131 5.89 4.80 0.24
N ILE A 132 6.92 5.58 0.47
CA ILE A 132 7.48 5.86 1.79
C ILE A 132 7.16 7.31 2.18
N ALA A 133 6.89 7.51 3.47
CA ALA A 133 6.67 8.82 4.06
C ALA A 133 7.57 9.02 5.28
N THR A 134 8.13 10.23 5.44
CA THR A 134 9.02 10.56 6.55
C THR A 134 9.01 12.05 6.87
N ILE A 135 9.82 12.49 7.82
CA ILE A 135 10.03 13.91 8.12
C ILE A 135 10.99 14.54 7.09
N ASP A 136 10.82 15.82 6.80
CA ASP A 136 11.61 16.60 5.82
C ASP A 136 13.12 16.56 6.08
N THR A 137 13.52 16.58 7.36
CA THR A 137 14.93 16.46 7.75
C THR A 137 15.59 15.12 7.35
N LYS A 138 14.83 14.18 6.79
CA LYS A 138 15.28 12.90 6.25
C LYS A 138 15.16 12.79 4.73
N ALA A 139 14.84 13.88 4.05
CA ALA A 139 14.72 13.91 2.59
C ALA A 139 16.04 13.56 1.86
N ASP A 140 17.18 13.79 2.52
CA ASP A 140 18.54 13.53 2.02
C ASP A 140 19.16 12.22 2.58
N GLU A 141 18.37 11.37 3.28
CA GLU A 141 18.88 10.13 3.86
C GLU A 141 19.15 9.10 2.76
N VAL A 142 20.43 8.82 2.52
CA VAL A 142 20.88 7.99 1.38
C VAL A 142 20.19 6.63 1.35
N GLY A 143 20.10 5.94 2.49
CA GLY A 143 19.47 4.61 2.53
C GLY A 143 17.98 4.62 2.19
N LEU A 144 17.25 5.72 2.48
CA LEU A 144 15.86 5.88 2.05
C LEU A 144 15.77 6.15 0.55
N LEU A 145 16.62 7.04 0.03
CA LEU A 145 16.62 7.40 -1.39
C LEU A 145 16.96 6.20 -2.27
N GLU A 146 18.01 5.45 -1.94
CA GLU A 146 18.39 4.23 -2.65
C GLU A 146 17.25 3.21 -2.68
N LEU A 147 16.60 2.96 -1.53
CA LEU A 147 15.48 2.03 -1.45
C LEU A 147 14.30 2.49 -2.30
N CYS A 148 13.94 3.77 -2.22
CA CYS A 148 12.87 4.35 -3.01
C CYS A 148 13.13 4.22 -4.51
N GLN A 149 14.34 4.53 -4.96
CA GLN A 149 14.76 4.40 -6.36
C GLN A 149 14.71 2.94 -6.84
N GLU A 150 15.28 2.01 -6.07
CA GLU A 150 15.31 0.59 -6.43
C GLU A 150 13.91 -0.03 -6.53
N ARG A 151 13.01 0.37 -5.63
CA ARG A 151 11.65 -0.18 -5.55
C ARG A 151 10.63 0.60 -6.37
N ASN A 152 11.03 1.69 -7.01
CA ASN A 152 10.16 2.66 -7.67
C ASN A 152 9.02 3.12 -6.74
N TRP A 153 9.40 3.51 -5.51
CA TRP A 153 8.48 4.06 -4.53
C TRP A 153 8.70 5.57 -4.40
N PRO A 154 7.67 6.40 -4.48
CA PRO A 154 7.78 7.81 -4.16
C PRO A 154 8.17 8.00 -2.69
N LEU A 155 9.00 9.01 -2.42
CA LEU A 155 9.31 9.47 -1.07
C LEU A 155 8.53 10.76 -0.82
N LYS A 156 7.62 10.74 0.15
CA LYS A 156 6.93 11.94 0.65
C LYS A 156 7.59 12.41 1.93
N THR A 157 7.78 13.71 2.04
CA THR A 157 8.38 14.32 3.24
C THR A 157 7.49 15.42 3.79
N PHE A 158 7.36 15.48 5.11
CA PHE A 158 6.49 16.41 5.81
C PHE A 158 7.27 17.20 6.86
N ALA A 159 6.95 18.46 7.04
CA ALA A 159 7.53 19.31 8.06
C ALA A 159 7.13 18.85 9.47
N ALA A 160 7.98 19.13 10.47
CA ALA A 160 7.77 18.67 11.82
C ALA A 160 6.48 19.21 12.46
N ASP A 161 6.07 20.44 12.14
CA ASP A 161 4.84 21.07 12.61
C ASP A 161 3.60 20.34 12.06
N ILE A 162 3.60 19.95 10.78
CA ILE A 162 2.54 19.14 10.18
C ILE A 162 2.43 17.79 10.91
N LEU A 163 3.56 17.09 11.07
CA LEU A 163 3.58 15.80 11.76
C LEU A 163 3.17 15.90 13.25
N SER A 164 3.42 17.03 13.89
CA SER A 164 3.05 17.25 15.29
C SER A 164 1.56 17.50 15.49
N SER A 165 0.84 17.94 14.44
CA SER A 165 -0.60 18.16 14.48
C SER A 165 -1.43 16.88 14.34
N VAL A 166 -0.79 15.77 13.91
CA VAL A 166 -1.46 14.49 13.71
C VAL A 166 -1.58 13.72 15.03
N GLU A 167 -2.79 13.30 15.36
CA GLU A 167 -3.02 12.43 16.50
C GLU A 167 -2.52 11.01 16.18
N VAL A 168 -1.62 10.51 17.04
CA VAL A 168 -0.98 9.19 16.86
C VAL A 168 -1.21 8.31 18.09
N PRO A 169 -1.44 6.99 17.92
CA PRO A 169 -1.75 6.09 19.03
C PRO A 169 -0.58 5.85 19.97
N ASN A 170 0.68 6.00 19.51
CA ASN A 170 1.87 5.70 20.29
C ASN A 170 2.83 6.91 20.34
N PRO A 171 2.50 8.00 21.05
CA PRO A 171 3.37 9.15 21.17
C PRO A 171 4.67 8.79 21.92
N SER A 172 5.77 9.46 21.59
CA SER A 172 7.08 9.29 22.21
C SER A 172 7.65 10.64 22.67
N ASN A 173 7.83 10.81 23.95
CA ASN A 173 8.46 12.01 24.52
C ASN A 173 9.90 12.21 24.01
N ILE A 174 10.63 11.13 23.68
CA ILE A 174 11.98 11.20 23.14
C ILE A 174 11.97 11.76 21.71
N ALA A 175 11.04 11.28 20.87
CA ALA A 175 10.87 11.79 19.51
C ALA A 175 10.42 13.26 19.53
N ALA A 176 9.45 13.62 20.36
CA ALA A 176 8.98 14.99 20.52
C ALA A 176 10.12 15.96 20.89
N LYS A 177 11.01 15.56 21.81
CA LYS A 177 12.18 16.37 22.21
C LYS A 177 13.26 16.47 21.13
N LYS A 178 13.47 15.41 20.32
CA LYS A 178 14.55 15.37 19.32
C LYS A 178 14.16 15.99 17.98
N VAL A 179 12.94 15.77 17.54
CA VAL A 179 12.49 16.09 16.17
C VAL A 179 11.19 16.88 16.10
N GLY A 180 10.66 17.31 17.24
CA GLY A 180 9.48 18.17 17.31
C GLY A 180 8.14 17.47 17.06
N THR A 181 8.13 16.14 16.86
CA THR A 181 6.90 15.37 16.66
C THR A 181 6.86 14.12 17.55
N PRO A 182 5.69 13.74 18.08
CA PRO A 182 5.58 12.59 18.98
C PRO A 182 5.81 11.24 18.29
N SER A 183 5.63 11.14 16.99
CA SER A 183 5.89 9.91 16.20
C SER A 183 6.05 10.23 14.72
N VAL A 184 7.29 10.25 14.22
CA VAL A 184 7.54 10.48 12.80
C VAL A 184 6.85 9.40 11.93
N ALA A 185 7.05 8.12 12.24
CA ALA A 185 6.57 7.04 11.40
C ALA A 185 5.04 7.00 11.29
N GLU A 186 4.33 7.09 12.42
CA GLU A 186 2.86 7.04 12.40
C GLU A 186 2.26 8.28 11.75
N ALA A 187 2.74 9.47 12.14
CA ALA A 187 2.24 10.72 11.60
C ALA A 187 2.50 10.84 10.09
N ALA A 188 3.71 10.52 9.62
CA ALA A 188 4.04 10.58 8.20
C ALA A 188 3.21 9.61 7.35
N ALA A 189 2.96 8.39 7.85
CA ALA A 189 2.09 7.43 7.16
C ALA A 189 0.66 7.97 7.01
N LEU A 190 0.12 8.61 8.05
CA LEU A 190 -1.21 9.21 8.04
C LEU A 190 -1.29 10.45 7.13
N CYS A 191 -0.33 11.36 7.21
CA CYS A 191 -0.26 12.54 6.34
C CYS A 191 -0.21 12.14 4.85
N ALA A 192 0.51 11.07 4.50
CA ALA A 192 0.61 10.63 3.12
C ALA A 192 -0.74 10.18 2.54
N ILE A 193 -1.67 9.73 3.37
CA ILE A 193 -3.02 9.37 2.96
C ILE A 193 -3.90 10.61 2.79
N GLU A 194 -3.84 11.55 3.75
CA GLU A 194 -4.64 12.77 3.70
C GLU A 194 -4.33 13.61 2.45
N GLU A 195 -3.06 13.69 2.07
CA GLU A 195 -2.65 14.40 0.85
C GLU A 195 -3.25 13.78 -0.42
N ILE A 196 -3.38 12.45 -0.48
CA ILE A 196 -4.02 11.77 -1.61
C ILE A 196 -5.50 12.10 -1.67
N LEU A 197 -6.17 12.09 -0.53
CA LEU A 197 -7.59 12.38 -0.45
C LEU A 197 -7.90 13.82 -0.85
N THR A 198 -7.06 14.79 -0.45
CA THR A 198 -7.25 16.20 -0.81
C THR A 198 -6.90 16.50 -2.27
N ALA A 199 -5.90 15.81 -2.83
CA ALA A 199 -5.54 15.95 -4.24
C ALA A 199 -6.65 15.46 -5.19
N ASP A 200 -7.40 14.45 -4.78
CA ASP A 200 -8.53 13.92 -5.55
C ASP A 200 -9.78 14.80 -5.46
N GLU A 201 -9.96 15.56 -4.37
CA GLU A 201 -11.06 16.54 -4.22
C GLU A 201 -11.03 17.66 -5.27
N HIS A 202 -9.86 17.97 -5.82
CA HIS A 202 -9.70 18.98 -6.88
C HIS A 202 -10.05 18.46 -8.29
N LYS A 203 -10.33 17.17 -8.45
CA LYS A 203 -10.68 16.52 -9.73
C LYS A 203 -12.10 15.98 -9.74
N GLU A 204 -13.10 16.87 -9.67
CA GLU A 204 -14.54 16.64 -10.01
C GLU A 204 -15.17 15.27 -9.60
N THR A 205 -14.83 14.71 -8.45
CA THR A 205 -15.48 13.49 -7.98
C THR A 205 -15.97 13.59 -6.52
N GLN A 206 -16.61 14.71 -6.17
CA GLN A 206 -17.15 14.95 -4.80
C GLN A 206 -18.11 13.85 -4.30
N ILE A 207 -18.74 13.10 -5.21
CA ILE A 207 -19.70 12.04 -4.85
C ILE A 207 -18.99 10.76 -4.41
N SER A 208 -17.81 10.45 -4.98
CA SER A 208 -17.07 9.22 -4.69
C SER A 208 -16.28 9.30 -3.37
N ILE A 209 -15.75 10.47 -3.03
CA ILE A 209 -14.90 10.68 -1.84
C ILE A 209 -15.71 10.60 -0.54
N ASN A 210 -16.93 11.15 -0.52
CA ASN A 210 -17.81 10.99 0.65
C ASN A 210 -18.18 9.52 0.89
N HIS A 211 -18.33 8.73 -0.17
CA HIS A 211 -18.57 7.29 -0.07
C HIS A 211 -17.30 6.52 0.40
N LEU A 212 -16.11 6.94 -0.03
CA LEU A 212 -14.83 6.34 0.35
C LEU A 212 -14.41 6.73 1.79
N ARG A 213 -14.64 7.97 2.21
CA ARG A 213 -14.52 8.38 3.61
C ARG A 213 -15.50 7.60 4.49
N LEU A 214 -16.74 7.43 4.02
CA LEU A 214 -17.76 6.68 4.73
C LEU A 214 -17.44 5.18 4.79
N SER A 215 -16.90 4.56 3.74
CA SER A 215 -16.53 3.15 3.73
C SER A 215 -15.31 2.83 4.60
N ALA A 216 -14.30 3.70 4.67
CA ALA A 216 -13.20 3.58 5.61
C ALA A 216 -13.65 3.75 7.07
N PHE A 217 -14.62 4.65 7.31
CA PHE A 217 -15.28 4.83 8.62
C PHE A 217 -16.27 3.69 8.95
N ILE A 218 -17.00 3.16 7.96
CA ILE A 218 -18.02 2.10 8.17
C ILE A 218 -17.34 0.76 8.44
N CYS A 219 -16.13 0.50 7.92
CA CYS A 219 -15.39 -0.74 8.20
C CYS A 219 -14.71 -0.73 9.58
N GLY A 220 -14.85 0.34 10.38
CA GLY A 220 -14.30 0.43 11.73
C GLY A 220 -12.77 0.37 11.79
N SER A 221 -12.10 0.46 10.65
CA SER A 221 -10.64 0.38 10.56
C SER A 221 -10.03 1.77 10.65
N HIS A 222 -9.27 2.00 11.68
CA HIS A 222 -8.38 3.17 11.74
C HIS A 222 -7.44 3.12 10.52
N PRO A 223 -7.19 4.23 9.80
CA PRO A 223 -6.33 4.23 8.61
C PRO A 223 -4.89 3.77 8.90
N LEU A 224 -4.45 3.87 10.15
CA LEU A 224 -3.18 3.29 10.61
C LEU A 224 -3.36 1.78 10.85
N LEU A 225 -2.98 1.00 9.84
CA LEU A 225 -3.11 -0.45 9.83
C LEU A 225 -2.11 -1.14 10.76
N VAL A 226 -0.86 -0.66 10.78
CA VAL A 226 0.19 -1.17 11.67
C VAL A 226 0.77 0.00 12.46
N PRO A 227 0.55 0.05 13.78
CA PRO A 227 1.23 1.00 14.66
C PRO A 227 2.74 0.81 14.61
N LYS A 228 3.49 1.85 14.98
CA LYS A 228 4.95 1.84 14.86
C LYS A 228 5.60 0.61 15.49
N LYS A 229 6.52 0.00 14.76
CA LYS A 229 7.41 -1.07 15.19
C LYS A 229 8.86 -0.56 15.10
N ILE A 230 9.67 -0.85 16.13
CA ILE A 230 11.06 -0.41 16.22
C ILE A 230 11.97 -1.61 15.93
N PHE A 231 12.87 -1.43 14.97
CA PHE A 231 13.89 -2.41 14.60
C PHE A 231 15.25 -1.84 14.92
N ARG A 232 16.15 -2.67 15.42
CA ARG A 232 17.51 -2.26 15.80
C ARG A 232 18.52 -3.22 15.19
N SER A 233 19.58 -2.67 14.60
CA SER A 233 20.76 -3.44 14.22
C SER A 233 21.66 -3.58 15.46
N GLN A 234 22.15 -4.79 15.69
CA GLN A 234 23.14 -5.03 16.74
C GLN A 234 24.53 -4.55 16.33
N ASN A 235 24.83 -4.56 15.03
CA ASN A 235 26.11 -4.16 14.46
C ASN A 235 25.89 -3.19 13.28
N PRO A 236 25.63 -1.89 13.53
CA PRO A 236 25.55 -0.93 12.44
C PRO A 236 26.92 -0.82 11.75
N PRO A 237 26.96 -0.73 10.41
CA PRO A 237 28.22 -0.65 9.66
C PRO A 237 28.98 0.61 10.08
N PRO A 238 30.33 0.53 10.26
CA PRO A 238 31.15 1.71 10.49
C PRO A 238 31.16 2.57 9.21
N LEU A 239 30.94 3.85 9.37
CA LEU A 239 31.06 4.83 8.29
C LEU A 239 32.50 5.35 8.20
N GLN A 240 32.90 5.86 7.03
CA GLN A 240 34.18 6.53 6.84
C GLN A 240 34.27 7.73 7.79
N GLY A 241 35.40 7.88 8.48
CA GLY A 241 35.61 8.96 9.44
C GLY A 241 35.19 8.65 10.89
N GLY A 242 34.93 7.37 11.26
CA GLY A 242 34.63 6.96 12.62
C GLY A 242 33.22 7.27 13.14
N VAL A 243 32.35 7.77 12.27
CA VAL A 243 30.92 7.96 12.57
C VAL A 243 30.22 6.59 12.58
N ARG A 244 29.39 6.33 13.56
CA ARG A 244 28.54 5.13 13.55
C ARG A 244 27.30 5.35 12.69
N GLY A 245 26.99 4.40 11.83
CA GLY A 245 25.73 4.38 11.09
C GLY A 245 24.52 4.28 12.04
N GLY A 246 23.37 4.74 11.58
CA GLY A 246 22.12 4.62 12.33
C GLY A 246 21.78 3.17 12.63
N SER A 247 21.40 2.90 13.88
CA SER A 247 21.13 1.55 14.38
C SER A 247 19.66 1.24 14.58
N ALA A 248 18.78 2.22 14.41
CA ALA A 248 17.35 2.08 14.67
C ALA A 248 16.49 2.61 13.54
N VAL A 249 15.46 1.82 13.19
CA VAL A 249 14.41 2.17 12.24
C VAL A 249 13.06 1.94 12.91
N THR A 250 12.15 2.87 12.73
CA THR A 250 10.76 2.76 13.15
C THR A 250 9.90 2.71 11.90
N VAL A 251 9.02 1.72 11.81
CA VAL A 251 8.11 1.50 10.68
C VAL A 251 6.67 1.53 11.17
N ALA A 252 5.82 2.27 10.49
CA ALA A 252 4.36 2.21 10.64
C ALA A 252 3.73 2.04 9.25
N VAL A 253 2.51 1.52 9.17
CA VAL A 253 1.81 1.33 7.90
C VAL A 253 0.41 1.89 8.00
N ALA A 254 0.07 2.74 7.06
CA ALA A 254 -1.28 3.23 6.87
C ALA A 254 -1.84 2.77 5.51
N VAL A 255 -3.16 2.61 5.43
CA VAL A 255 -3.85 2.18 4.21
C VAL A 255 -4.70 3.31 3.67
N SER A 256 -4.48 3.67 2.39
CA SER A 256 -5.35 4.59 1.65
C SER A 256 -6.57 3.82 1.11
N PRO A 257 -7.77 4.42 1.09
CA PRO A 257 -8.93 3.81 0.45
C PRO A 257 -8.79 3.69 -1.06
N ILE A 258 -7.98 4.56 -1.68
CA ILE A 258 -7.69 4.57 -3.12
C ILE A 258 -6.20 4.37 -3.37
N GLU A 259 -5.89 3.81 -4.53
CA GLU A 259 -4.52 3.58 -4.97
C GLU A 259 -3.78 4.87 -5.31
N TYR A 260 -2.48 4.85 -5.10
CA TYR A 260 -1.58 5.90 -5.58
C TYR A 260 -1.43 5.76 -7.10
N LEU A 261 -1.84 6.79 -7.82
CA LEU A 261 -1.67 6.90 -9.26
C LEU A 261 -0.34 7.62 -9.54
N GLU A 262 0.57 6.90 -10.18
CA GLU A 262 1.76 7.51 -10.75
C GLU A 262 1.32 8.32 -11.98
N TYR A 263 1.23 9.64 -11.84
CA TYR A 263 1.07 10.47 -13.03
C TYR A 263 2.35 10.31 -13.84
N LEU A 264 2.24 9.66 -14.98
CA LEU A 264 3.25 9.73 -16.04
C LEU A 264 3.31 11.20 -16.47
N GLY A 265 4.30 11.93 -15.92
CA GLY A 265 4.61 13.31 -16.33
C GLY A 265 5.24 13.31 -17.71
#